data_18bcb32019de0ceff282eb9d8daa15d5
#
_entry.id   18bcb32019de0ceff282eb9d8daa15d5
#
_cell.length_a   1.000
_cell.length_b   1.000
_cell.length_c   1.000
_cell.angle_alpha   90.00
_cell.angle_beta   90.00
_cell.angle_gamma   90.00
#
_symmetry.space_group_name_H-M   'P 1'
#
loop_
_entity.id
_entity.type
_entity.pdbx_description
1 polymer ?
#
loop_
_entity_poly.entity_id
_entity_poly.type
_entity_poly.pdbx_seq_one_letter_code
_entity_poly.pdbx_strand_id
1 'polypeptide(L)'
;MQFNVGMNDMPGAEKLTDADYVALADFRHALREFQAFSEGRVAEYGLTPQQHQVLLAIRGATSAVVSVGYIAERLILKPHSASGLIIRLEALDFVVRKPSPIDGRQAVVELTSKALTLLEHLSAIHREEIVRLRPLLKTLLDTFA
;
A
#
# COMPACT_ATOMS: atom_id res chain seq x y z
N MET A 1 34.27 13.55 2.96
CA MET A 1 34.00 13.15 1.58
C MET A 1 32.83 13.97 1.07
N GLN A 2 33.10 15.05 0.35
CA GLN A 2 32.04 15.88 -0.21
C GLN A 2 31.61 15.24 -1.53
N PHE A 3 30.39 14.72 -1.58
CA PHE A 3 29.73 14.40 -2.83
C PHE A 3 29.21 15.68 -3.47
N ASN A 4 30.07 16.38 -4.18
CA ASN A 4 29.66 17.45 -5.06
C ASN A 4 29.24 16.82 -6.40
N VAL A 5 28.07 16.23 -6.44
CA VAL A 5 27.44 15.91 -7.71
C VAL A 5 26.92 17.23 -8.26
N GLY A 6 27.54 17.69 -9.33
CA GLY A 6 27.08 18.85 -10.05
C GLY A 6 25.64 18.69 -10.49
N MET A 7 24.73 19.29 -9.74
CA MET A 7 23.28 19.25 -9.99
C MET A 7 22.86 20.14 -11.17
N ASN A 8 23.82 20.62 -11.97
CA ASN A 8 23.54 21.58 -13.06
C ASN A 8 23.42 20.96 -14.46
N ASP A 9 23.59 19.64 -14.60
CA ASP A 9 23.62 18.99 -15.92
C ASP A 9 22.60 17.86 -16.09
N MET A 10 21.38 18.02 -15.54
CA MET A 10 20.28 17.15 -15.94
C MET A 10 19.55 17.78 -17.12
N PRO A 11 19.67 17.20 -18.33
CA PRO A 11 18.96 17.73 -19.50
C PRO A 11 17.46 17.51 -19.31
N GLY A 12 16.69 18.61 -19.36
CA GLY A 12 15.23 18.58 -19.42
C GLY A 12 14.47 18.92 -18.14
N ALA A 13 15.13 19.37 -17.08
CA ALA A 13 14.41 19.90 -15.92
C ALA A 13 13.95 21.32 -16.22
N GLU A 14 12.69 21.50 -16.60
CA GLU A 14 12.06 22.81 -16.55
C GLU A 14 12.18 23.37 -15.13
N LYS A 15 12.47 24.67 -15.03
CA LYS A 15 12.60 25.31 -13.72
C LYS A 15 11.27 25.30 -13.00
N LEU A 16 11.24 24.65 -11.84
CA LEU A 16 10.05 24.60 -10.99
C LEU A 16 9.67 25.97 -10.45
N THR A 17 8.38 26.24 -10.41
CA THR A 17 7.80 27.44 -9.82
C THR A 17 7.53 27.25 -8.33
N ASP A 18 7.29 28.34 -7.60
CA ASP A 18 6.87 28.25 -6.19
C ASP A 18 5.57 27.46 -6.03
N ALA A 19 4.65 27.59 -6.99
CA ALA A 19 3.40 26.82 -7.00
C ALA A 19 3.65 25.30 -7.11
N ASP A 20 4.66 24.89 -7.88
CA ASP A 20 5.04 23.46 -7.99
C ASP A 20 5.53 22.92 -6.64
N TYR A 21 6.34 23.71 -5.91
CA TYR A 21 6.80 23.29 -4.58
C TYR A 21 5.66 23.21 -3.57
N VAL A 22 4.71 24.14 -3.58
CA VAL A 22 3.51 24.09 -2.74
C VAL A 22 2.73 22.82 -3.05
N ALA A 23 2.48 22.51 -4.31
CA ALA A 23 1.74 21.33 -4.72
C ALA A 23 2.42 20.03 -4.25
N LEU A 24 3.74 19.93 -4.40
CA LEU A 24 4.51 18.77 -3.91
C LEU A 24 4.45 18.61 -2.40
N ALA A 25 4.56 19.71 -1.66
CA ALA A 25 4.47 19.70 -0.20
C ALA A 25 3.08 19.30 0.28
N ASP A 26 2.04 19.83 -0.35
CA ASP A 26 0.65 19.50 -0.02
C ASP A 26 0.32 18.03 -0.32
N PHE A 27 0.83 17.50 -1.42
CA PHE A 27 0.68 16.09 -1.74
C PHE A 27 1.32 15.18 -0.67
N ARG A 28 2.54 15.49 -0.26
CA ARG A 28 3.24 14.76 0.80
C ARG A 28 2.49 14.82 2.12
N HIS A 29 1.97 15.98 2.47
CA HIS A 29 1.18 16.17 3.67
C HIS A 29 -0.12 15.35 3.62
N ALA A 30 -0.84 15.39 2.52
CA ALA A 30 -2.06 14.61 2.32
C ALA A 30 -1.83 13.10 2.42
N LEU A 31 -0.71 12.59 1.87
CA LEU A 31 -0.33 11.19 2.02
C LEU A 31 -0.11 10.80 3.49
N ARG A 32 0.56 11.67 4.27
CA ARG A 32 0.78 11.42 5.71
C ARG A 32 -0.52 11.45 6.50
N GLU A 33 -1.41 12.38 6.20
CA GLU A 33 -2.73 12.45 6.84
C GLU A 33 -3.55 11.19 6.55
N PHE A 34 -3.56 10.74 5.30
CA PHE A 34 -4.23 9.52 4.90
C PHE A 34 -3.65 8.29 5.61
N GLN A 35 -2.33 8.18 5.66
CA GLN A 35 -1.66 7.08 6.36
C GLN A 35 -1.99 7.08 7.86
N ALA A 36 -1.94 8.22 8.52
CA ALA A 36 -2.27 8.34 9.95
C ALA A 36 -3.73 7.96 10.21
N PHE A 37 -4.64 8.40 9.36
CA PHE A 37 -6.05 8.00 9.42
C PHE A 37 -6.22 6.49 9.27
N SER A 38 -5.58 5.92 8.24
CA SER A 38 -5.62 4.48 7.96
C SER A 38 -5.08 3.66 9.13
N GLU A 39 -3.93 4.02 9.66
CA GLU A 39 -3.30 3.34 10.79
C GLU A 39 -4.20 3.35 12.03
N GLY A 40 -4.83 4.48 12.33
CA GLY A 40 -5.76 4.60 13.45
C GLY A 40 -6.97 3.68 13.30
N ARG A 41 -7.54 3.61 12.11
CA ARG A 41 -8.70 2.74 11.84
C ARG A 41 -8.33 1.26 11.88
N VAL A 42 -7.22 0.91 11.32
CA VAL A 42 -6.71 -0.47 11.31
C VAL A 42 -6.40 -0.96 12.73
N ALA A 43 -5.83 -0.09 13.56
CA ALA A 43 -5.54 -0.41 14.97
C ALA A 43 -6.80 -0.74 15.78
N GLU A 44 -7.95 -0.13 15.49
CA GLU A 44 -9.23 -0.44 16.13
C GLU A 44 -9.65 -1.91 15.94
N TYR A 45 -9.17 -2.56 14.87
CA TYR A 45 -9.42 -3.98 14.58
C TYR A 45 -8.27 -4.90 15.05
N GLY A 46 -7.30 -4.36 15.77
CA GLY A 46 -6.18 -5.13 16.31
C GLY A 46 -5.13 -5.51 15.28
N LEU A 47 -5.10 -4.85 14.12
CA LEU A 47 -4.14 -5.09 13.06
C LEU A 47 -3.06 -4.00 13.00
N THR A 48 -1.88 -4.40 12.54
CA THR A 48 -0.85 -3.44 12.12
C THR A 48 -1.14 -2.92 10.71
N PRO A 49 -0.59 -1.77 10.32
CA PRO A 49 -0.74 -1.26 8.96
C PRO A 49 -0.28 -2.25 7.89
N GLN A 50 0.84 -2.92 8.10
CA GLN A 50 1.36 -3.91 7.15
C GLN A 50 0.47 -5.14 7.05
N GLN A 51 -0.09 -5.62 8.16
CA GLN A 51 -1.05 -6.73 8.15
C GLN A 51 -2.28 -6.39 7.31
N HIS A 52 -2.85 -5.21 7.50
CA HIS A 52 -3.96 -4.74 6.68
C HIS A 52 -3.61 -4.68 5.19
N GLN A 53 -2.44 -4.16 4.86
CA GLN A 53 -1.99 -4.04 3.48
C GLN A 53 -1.77 -5.41 2.81
N VAL A 54 -1.33 -6.43 3.54
CA VAL A 54 -1.27 -7.81 3.03
C VAL A 54 -2.67 -8.30 2.64
N LEU A 55 -3.65 -8.14 3.52
CA LEU A 55 -5.03 -8.55 3.24
C LEU A 55 -5.59 -7.83 2.03
N LEU A 56 -5.34 -6.53 1.92
CA LEU A 56 -5.78 -5.72 0.78
C LEU A 56 -5.10 -6.14 -0.52
N ALA A 57 -3.81 -6.44 -0.49
CA ALA A 57 -3.06 -6.93 -1.65
C ALA A 57 -3.61 -8.26 -2.17
N ILE A 58 -3.98 -9.18 -1.27
CA ILE A 58 -4.59 -10.45 -1.65
C ILE A 58 -5.97 -10.21 -2.28
N ARG A 59 -6.81 -9.41 -1.64
CA ARG A 59 -8.17 -9.13 -2.15
C ARG A 59 -8.17 -8.39 -3.48
N GLY A 60 -7.23 -7.49 -3.68
CA GLY A 60 -7.10 -6.68 -4.89
C GLY A 60 -6.32 -7.36 -6.01
N ALA A 61 -5.82 -8.58 -5.82
CA ALA A 61 -5.10 -9.30 -6.85
C ALA A 61 -6.05 -9.69 -8.00
N THR A 62 -5.58 -9.52 -9.22
CA THR A 62 -6.32 -9.89 -10.44
C THR A 62 -6.18 -11.38 -10.78
N SER A 63 -5.14 -12.03 -10.28
CA SER A 63 -4.94 -13.48 -10.39
C SER A 63 -5.74 -14.22 -9.31
N ALA A 64 -6.31 -15.39 -9.67
CA ALA A 64 -6.94 -16.28 -8.72
C ALA A 64 -5.95 -16.92 -7.74
N VAL A 65 -4.67 -16.94 -8.08
CA VAL A 65 -3.59 -17.54 -7.29
C VAL A 65 -2.67 -16.44 -6.80
N VAL A 66 -2.58 -16.27 -5.48
CA VAL A 66 -1.74 -15.25 -4.85
C VAL A 66 -0.61 -15.94 -4.09
N SER A 67 0.62 -15.70 -4.53
CA SER A 67 1.83 -16.23 -3.91
C SER A 67 2.40 -15.28 -2.86
N VAL A 68 3.25 -15.81 -1.99
CA VAL A 68 4.05 -15.00 -1.05
C VAL A 68 4.92 -13.99 -1.81
N GLY A 69 5.50 -14.39 -2.94
CA GLY A 69 6.31 -13.50 -3.78
C GLY A 69 5.53 -12.31 -4.33
N TYR A 70 4.29 -12.53 -4.77
CA TYR A 70 3.40 -11.46 -5.19
C TYR A 70 3.15 -10.44 -4.07
N ILE A 71 2.86 -10.93 -2.87
CA ILE A 71 2.62 -10.06 -1.69
C ILE A 71 3.88 -9.25 -1.36
N ALA A 72 5.04 -9.89 -1.35
CA ALA A 72 6.32 -9.22 -1.11
C ALA A 72 6.56 -8.08 -2.12
N GLU A 73 6.32 -8.33 -3.39
CA GLU A 73 6.43 -7.33 -4.45
C GLU A 73 5.47 -6.15 -4.24
N ARG A 74 4.20 -6.45 -3.97
CA ARG A 74 3.18 -5.41 -3.77
C ARG A 74 3.46 -4.51 -2.56
N LEU A 75 4.03 -5.05 -1.50
CA LEU A 75 4.37 -4.30 -0.28
C LEU A 75 5.80 -3.78 -0.27
N ILE A 76 6.57 -4.05 -1.32
CA ILE A 76 8.00 -3.66 -1.41
C ILE A 76 8.78 -4.21 -0.21
N LEU A 77 8.58 -5.49 0.07
CA LEU A 77 9.23 -6.22 1.15
C LEU A 77 10.10 -7.35 0.59
N LYS A 78 11.08 -7.76 1.39
CA LYS A 78 11.79 -9.01 1.12
C LYS A 78 10.84 -10.20 1.32
N PRO A 79 10.97 -11.28 0.54
CA PRO A 79 10.12 -12.47 0.68
C PRO A 79 10.06 -13.02 2.11
N HIS A 80 11.17 -13.00 2.82
CA HIS A 80 11.26 -13.40 4.22
C HIS A 80 10.35 -12.56 5.14
N SER A 81 10.32 -11.26 4.96
CA SER A 81 9.45 -10.35 5.74
C SER A 81 7.97 -10.59 5.43
N ALA A 82 7.65 -10.78 4.16
CA ALA A 82 6.27 -11.11 3.74
C ALA A 82 5.82 -12.45 4.32
N SER A 83 6.66 -13.47 4.31
CA SER A 83 6.36 -14.78 4.95
C SER A 83 6.05 -14.63 6.43
N GLY A 84 6.80 -13.83 7.16
CA GLY A 84 6.56 -13.57 8.58
C GLY A 84 5.19 -12.92 8.84
N LEU A 85 4.79 -11.97 8.01
CA LEU A 85 3.47 -11.33 8.10
C LEU A 85 2.35 -12.33 7.83
N ILE A 86 2.51 -13.18 6.82
CA ILE A 86 1.52 -14.20 6.46
C ILE A 86 1.35 -15.22 7.57
N ILE A 87 2.44 -15.68 8.19
CA ILE A 87 2.38 -16.61 9.34
C ILE A 87 1.59 -16.01 10.49
N ARG A 88 1.82 -14.73 10.81
CA ARG A 88 1.08 -14.04 11.87
C ARG A 88 -0.40 -13.88 11.53
N LEU A 89 -0.71 -13.57 10.28
CA LEU A 89 -2.10 -13.44 9.82
C LEU A 89 -2.81 -14.80 9.81
N GLU A 90 -2.10 -15.89 9.51
CA GLU A 90 -2.64 -17.25 9.61
C GLU A 90 -2.98 -17.59 11.07
N ALA A 91 -2.10 -17.25 12.01
CA ALA A 91 -2.33 -17.46 13.44
C ALA A 91 -3.53 -16.65 13.97
N LEU A 92 -3.85 -15.51 13.36
CA LEU A 92 -5.00 -14.67 13.68
C LEU A 92 -6.28 -15.06 12.91
N ASP A 93 -6.23 -16.13 12.12
CA ASP A 93 -7.33 -16.63 11.29
C ASP A 93 -7.81 -15.65 10.20
N PHE A 94 -6.91 -14.87 9.65
CA PHE A 94 -7.21 -13.97 8.53
C PHE A 94 -6.85 -14.56 7.17
N VAL A 95 -5.87 -15.45 7.12
CA VAL A 95 -5.45 -16.12 5.89
C VAL A 95 -5.26 -17.62 6.13
N VAL A 96 -5.32 -18.37 5.04
CA VAL A 96 -4.90 -19.79 5.00
C VAL A 96 -3.86 -19.94 3.91
N ARG A 97 -2.87 -20.80 4.15
CA ARG A 97 -1.89 -21.19 3.15
C ARG A 97 -2.25 -22.55 2.59
N LYS A 98 -2.14 -22.69 1.28
CA LYS A 98 -2.38 -23.93 0.55
C LYS A 98 -1.23 -24.20 -0.41
N PRO A 99 -0.97 -25.46 -0.79
CA PRO A 99 -0.04 -25.74 -1.88
C PRO A 99 -0.53 -25.09 -3.18
N SER A 100 0.40 -24.58 -3.99
CA SER A 100 0.05 -24.06 -5.30
C SER A 100 -0.51 -25.19 -6.19
N PRO A 101 -1.60 -24.95 -6.94
CA PRO A 101 -2.10 -25.92 -7.91
C PRO A 101 -1.18 -26.11 -9.11
N ILE A 102 -0.26 -25.15 -9.34
CA ILE A 102 0.70 -25.18 -10.47
C ILE A 102 2.03 -25.78 -10.03
N ASP A 103 2.55 -25.34 -8.87
CA ASP A 103 3.79 -25.83 -8.27
C ASP A 103 3.58 -26.08 -6.77
N GLY A 104 3.44 -27.33 -6.36
CA GLY A 104 3.19 -27.70 -4.97
C GLY A 104 4.29 -27.32 -3.98
N ARG A 105 5.45 -26.83 -4.45
CA ARG A 105 6.54 -26.31 -3.60
C ARG A 105 6.29 -24.89 -3.14
N GLN A 106 5.43 -24.14 -3.85
CA GLN A 106 5.05 -22.78 -3.48
C GLN A 106 3.75 -22.79 -2.68
N ALA A 107 3.67 -21.89 -1.70
CA ALA A 107 2.43 -21.64 -0.99
C ALA A 107 1.63 -20.55 -1.69
N VAL A 108 0.32 -20.78 -1.80
CA VAL A 108 -0.66 -19.75 -2.15
C VAL A 108 -1.41 -19.33 -0.91
N VAL A 109 -1.85 -18.09 -0.88
CA VAL A 109 -2.48 -17.47 0.27
C VAL A 109 -3.91 -17.07 -0.11
N GLU A 110 -4.86 -17.45 0.71
CA GLU A 110 -6.27 -17.10 0.53
C GLU A 110 -6.80 -16.41 1.78
N LEU A 111 -7.76 -15.50 1.59
CA LEU A 111 -8.45 -14.81 2.68
C LEU A 111 -9.53 -15.73 3.29
N THR A 112 -9.66 -15.65 4.61
CA THR A 112 -10.80 -16.23 5.32
C THR A 112 -12.04 -15.35 5.23
N SER A 113 -13.21 -15.90 5.58
CA SER A 113 -14.44 -15.10 5.67
C SER A 113 -14.32 -13.97 6.67
N LYS A 114 -13.60 -14.18 7.77
CA LYS A 114 -13.29 -13.15 8.77
C LYS A 114 -12.52 -11.98 8.14
N ALA A 115 -11.50 -12.27 7.32
CA ALA A 115 -10.73 -11.26 6.62
C ALA A 115 -11.56 -10.49 5.60
N LEU A 116 -12.40 -11.17 4.83
CA LEU A 116 -13.28 -10.55 3.85
C LEU A 116 -14.24 -9.54 4.49
N THR A 117 -14.87 -9.91 5.60
CA THR A 117 -15.78 -9.02 6.34
C THR A 117 -15.05 -7.79 6.89
N LEU A 118 -13.87 -7.99 7.47
CA LEU A 118 -13.05 -6.90 7.99
C LEU A 118 -12.63 -5.94 6.89
N LEU A 119 -12.16 -6.46 5.75
CA LEU A 119 -11.77 -5.64 4.60
C LEU A 119 -12.93 -4.85 4.03
N GLU A 120 -14.12 -5.40 3.98
CA GLU A 120 -15.30 -4.69 3.50
C GLU A 120 -15.57 -3.43 4.34
N HIS A 121 -15.54 -3.55 5.65
CA HIS A 121 -15.73 -2.42 6.57
C HIS A 121 -14.61 -1.37 6.44
N LEU A 122 -13.35 -1.81 6.51
CA LEU A 122 -12.20 -0.90 6.40
C LEU A 122 -12.12 -0.23 5.03
N SER A 123 -12.39 -0.96 3.96
CA SER A 123 -12.31 -0.42 2.61
C SER A 123 -13.38 0.62 2.33
N ALA A 124 -14.59 0.47 2.87
CA ALA A 124 -15.64 1.47 2.78
C ALA A 124 -15.21 2.80 3.43
N ILE A 125 -14.64 2.74 4.64
CA ILE A 125 -14.14 3.90 5.37
C ILE A 125 -12.97 4.57 4.61
N HIS A 126 -12.02 3.78 4.12
CA HIS A 126 -10.87 4.29 3.36
C HIS A 126 -11.31 4.92 2.03
N ARG A 127 -12.29 4.34 1.35
CA ARG A 127 -12.85 4.91 0.12
C ARG A 127 -13.41 6.31 0.36
N GLU A 128 -14.17 6.50 1.42
CA GLU A 128 -14.71 7.81 1.78
C GLU A 128 -13.60 8.84 2.03
N GLU A 129 -12.54 8.44 2.72
CA GLU A 129 -11.41 9.31 2.99
C GLU A 129 -10.64 9.68 1.71
N ILE A 130 -10.43 8.72 0.80
CA ILE A 130 -9.80 8.99 -0.50
C ILE A 130 -10.65 9.95 -1.33
N VAL A 131 -11.97 9.80 -1.33
CA VAL A 131 -12.87 10.72 -2.04
C VAL A 131 -12.75 12.16 -1.53
N ARG A 132 -12.51 12.35 -0.24
CA ARG A 132 -12.27 13.68 0.35
C ARG A 132 -11.00 14.35 -0.18
N LEU A 133 -10.03 13.57 -0.66
CA LEU A 133 -8.80 14.10 -1.26
C LEU A 133 -8.98 14.57 -2.71
N ARG A 134 -10.12 14.29 -3.33
CA ARG A 134 -10.37 14.62 -4.75
C ARG A 134 -10.08 16.08 -5.11
N PRO A 135 -10.56 17.09 -4.36
CA PRO A 135 -10.27 18.48 -4.70
C PRO A 135 -8.78 18.81 -4.68
N LEU A 136 -8.06 18.28 -3.69
CA LEU A 136 -6.61 18.46 -3.57
C LEU A 136 -5.88 17.79 -4.73
N LEU A 137 -6.23 16.55 -5.05
CA LEU A 137 -5.61 15.82 -6.16
C LEU A 137 -5.87 16.51 -7.49
N LYS A 138 -7.07 17.04 -7.69
CA LYS A 138 -7.40 17.81 -8.90
C LYS A 138 -6.55 19.06 -9.03
N THR A 139 -6.46 19.85 -7.97
CA THR A 139 -5.62 21.06 -7.93
C THR A 139 -4.16 20.74 -8.22
N LEU A 140 -3.65 19.68 -7.63
CA LEU A 140 -2.27 19.24 -7.82
C LEU A 140 -2.00 18.84 -9.26
N LEU A 141 -2.86 18.04 -9.87
CA LEU A 141 -2.72 17.63 -11.26
C LEU A 141 -2.84 18.82 -12.23
N ASP A 142 -3.75 19.76 -11.96
CA ASP A 142 -3.90 20.97 -12.76
C ASP A 142 -2.64 21.87 -12.66
N THR A 143 -1.95 21.86 -11.53
CA THR A 143 -0.71 22.62 -11.35
C THR A 143 0.45 22.07 -12.20
N PHE A 144 0.50 20.76 -12.37
CA PHE A 144 1.56 20.07 -13.13
C PHE A 144 1.22 19.84 -14.61
N ALA A 145 0.05 20.22 -15.05
CA ALA A 145 -0.40 20.01 -16.43
C ALA A 145 0.26 20.96 -17.44
#